data_28931f4c83446f2fcddccdb503e9b066
#
_entry.id   28931f4c83446f2fcddccdb503e9b066
#
_cell.length_a   1.000
_cell.length_b   1.000
_cell.length_c   1.000
_cell.angle_alpha   90.00
_cell.angle_beta   90.00
_cell.angle_gamma   90.00
#
_symmetry.space_group_name_H-M   'P 1'
#
loop_
_entity.id
_entity.type
_entity.pdbx_description
1 polymer ?
#
loop_
_entity_poly.entity_id
_entity_poly.type
_entity_poly.pdbx_seq_one_letter_code
_entity_poly.pdbx_strand_id
1 'polypeptide(L)'
;MHIRRRMGLLAAVVVIAAVAVILATAGGTSHSPRAGALSAAERVVGAARRSARRVIHRPPRALVVSPPPAHATASWKTVARVHGKPAVWVAQRAGATLLRFDQALIHVDLHAGSSDGGVVGWRYGDQITSQEIHKVIAAVNGGFKLTYANVGFMAGGRVAVGLKPGLASIVTYGDGSTDIGAWLTGLPSAHRAVYSVLQNQRLLVDNGAMAANVSTCILACWGETIGNRTSVARSGLGITADGQLVWAAGEEMLPDQLASALIGAGAVRAIELDINPDWVAGYLYVHHPPAPTPEPVVPGQLGIAGKLLQPDARDFLTFVAN
;
A
#
# COMPACT_ATOMS: atom_id res chain seq x y z
N MET A 1 22.78 1.30 -54.07
CA MET A 1 23.24 0.00 -54.54
C MET A 1 22.85 -1.07 -53.55
N HIS A 2 21.86 -1.88 -53.99
CA HIS A 2 21.30 -3.14 -53.51
C HIS A 2 20.94 -3.40 -52.02
N ILE A 3 19.68 -3.27 -51.88
CA ILE A 3 18.65 -3.97 -51.09
C ILE A 3 18.87 -5.51 -51.07
N ARG A 4 18.71 -6.14 -49.92
CA ARG A 4 18.08 -7.49 -49.81
C ARG A 4 17.26 -7.63 -48.54
N ARG A 5 15.92 -7.71 -48.78
CA ARG A 5 14.91 -8.24 -47.84
C ARG A 5 15.17 -9.69 -47.46
N ARG A 6 14.88 -10.06 -46.23
CA ARG A 6 14.42 -11.42 -45.92
C ARG A 6 13.24 -11.30 -44.93
N MET A 7 12.09 -11.66 -45.46
CA MET A 7 10.89 -12.01 -44.70
C MET A 7 11.12 -13.38 -44.03
N GLY A 8 10.76 -13.48 -42.78
CA GLY A 8 10.62 -14.75 -42.04
C GLY A 8 9.22 -14.85 -41.47
N LEU A 9 8.41 -15.69 -42.07
CA LEU A 9 7.08 -16.12 -41.60
C LEU A 9 7.22 -16.86 -40.27
N LEU A 10 6.44 -16.51 -39.26
CA LEU A 10 6.20 -17.34 -38.10
C LEU A 10 4.74 -17.75 -38.05
N ALA A 11 4.51 -19.04 -38.16
CA ALA A 11 3.23 -19.68 -38.15
C ALA A 11 2.61 -19.66 -36.75
N ALA A 12 1.35 -19.25 -36.66
CA ALA A 12 0.54 -19.39 -35.48
C ALA A 12 0.02 -20.83 -35.38
N VAL A 13 0.26 -21.49 -34.26
CA VAL A 13 -0.37 -22.77 -33.91
C VAL A 13 -1.54 -22.46 -32.98
N VAL A 14 -2.74 -22.65 -33.52
CA VAL A 14 -4.00 -22.60 -32.73
C VAL A 14 -4.29 -24.04 -32.29
N VAL A 15 -4.32 -24.28 -30.99
CA VAL A 15 -4.81 -25.55 -30.41
C VAL A 15 -6.24 -25.34 -29.97
N ILE A 16 -7.18 -25.99 -30.73
CA ILE A 16 -8.59 -26.07 -30.36
C ILE A 16 -8.80 -27.37 -29.59
N ALA A 17 -9.16 -27.29 -28.32
CA ALA A 17 -9.58 -28.42 -27.52
C ALA A 17 -11.13 -28.55 -27.65
N ALA A 18 -11.60 -29.60 -28.35
CA ALA A 18 -12.99 -29.94 -28.43
C ALA A 18 -13.42 -30.75 -27.20
N VAL A 19 -14.46 -30.28 -26.50
CA VAL A 19 -15.17 -31.03 -25.45
C VAL A 19 -16.30 -31.83 -26.10
N ALA A 20 -16.15 -33.16 -26.06
CA ALA A 20 -17.23 -34.07 -26.51
C ALA A 20 -18.21 -34.29 -25.35
N VAL A 21 -19.50 -33.92 -25.58
CA VAL A 21 -20.63 -34.28 -24.72
C VAL A 21 -21.17 -35.60 -25.22
N ILE A 22 -21.12 -36.67 -24.40
CA ILE A 22 -21.79 -37.94 -24.69
C ILE A 22 -23.13 -37.93 -23.98
N LEU A 23 -24.22 -37.86 -24.75
CA LEU A 23 -25.57 -38.18 -24.32
C LEU A 23 -25.79 -39.69 -24.49
N ALA A 24 -25.97 -40.42 -23.40
CA ALA A 24 -26.48 -41.78 -23.42
C ALA A 24 -27.96 -41.80 -23.02
N THR A 25 -28.82 -42.04 -23.98
CA THR A 25 -30.21 -42.43 -23.77
C THR A 25 -30.29 -43.93 -23.59
N ALA A 26 -30.84 -44.39 -22.47
CA ALA A 26 -31.38 -45.74 -22.37
C ALA A 26 -32.61 -45.73 -21.47
N GLY A 27 -33.68 -46.22 -22.03
CA GLY A 27 -35.00 -46.26 -21.42
C GLY A 27 -35.21 -47.45 -20.48
N GLY A 28 -36.19 -47.28 -19.65
CA GLY A 28 -37.17 -48.30 -19.23
C GLY A 28 -36.74 -49.24 -18.10
N THR A 29 -37.30 -49.12 -16.93
CA THR A 29 -38.31 -50.02 -16.33
C THR A 29 -38.49 -49.66 -14.85
N SER A 30 -39.74 -49.54 -14.49
CA SER A 30 -40.22 -49.31 -13.13
C SER A 30 -39.92 -50.48 -12.20
N HIS A 31 -39.19 -50.25 -11.13
CA HIS A 31 -39.26 -51.08 -9.92
C HIS A 31 -39.16 -50.17 -8.68
N SER A 32 -40.21 -50.24 -7.88
CA SER A 32 -40.32 -49.56 -6.60
C SER A 32 -39.35 -50.18 -5.59
N PRO A 33 -38.45 -49.44 -4.95
CA PRO A 33 -37.68 -49.98 -3.83
C PRO A 33 -38.37 -49.66 -2.51
N ARG A 34 -38.43 -50.69 -1.74
CA ARG A 34 -38.97 -50.86 -0.39
C ARG A 34 -38.40 -49.78 0.60
N ALA A 35 -39.32 -49.42 1.50
CA ALA A 35 -39.06 -48.63 2.70
C ALA A 35 -38.00 -49.28 3.62
N GLY A 36 -36.75 -48.86 3.50
CA GLY A 36 -35.63 -49.35 4.35
C GLY A 36 -34.39 -48.45 4.41
N ALA A 37 -34.32 -47.46 3.49
CA ALA A 37 -33.08 -46.65 3.37
C ALA A 37 -33.10 -45.29 4.06
N LEU A 38 -34.20 -44.90 4.73
CA LEU A 38 -34.30 -43.57 5.37
C LEU A 38 -33.74 -43.50 6.77
N SER A 39 -33.38 -44.65 7.41
CA SER A 39 -32.92 -44.66 8.81
C SER A 39 -31.43 -44.38 9.00
N ALA A 40 -30.61 -44.48 7.95
CA ALA A 40 -29.16 -44.21 8.04
C ALA A 40 -28.82 -42.73 7.84
N ALA A 41 -29.56 -42.02 6.97
CA ALA A 41 -29.31 -40.58 6.75
C ALA A 41 -29.75 -39.72 7.95
N GLU A 42 -30.83 -40.09 8.65
CA GLU A 42 -31.25 -39.32 9.84
C GLU A 42 -30.34 -39.50 11.02
N ARG A 43 -29.64 -40.62 11.16
CA ARG A 43 -28.65 -40.87 12.25
C ARG A 43 -27.37 -40.05 12.04
N VAL A 44 -26.96 -39.78 10.82
CA VAL A 44 -25.78 -38.97 10.52
C VAL A 44 -26.05 -37.47 10.79
N VAL A 45 -27.24 -36.98 10.48
CA VAL A 45 -27.63 -35.58 10.75
C VAL A 45 -27.81 -35.34 12.27
N GLY A 46 -28.29 -36.33 13.01
CA GLY A 46 -28.46 -36.25 14.46
C GLY A 46 -27.13 -36.24 15.24
N ALA A 47 -26.09 -36.90 14.71
CA ALA A 47 -24.75 -36.90 15.30
C ALA A 47 -24.00 -35.60 15.08
N ALA A 48 -24.18 -34.96 13.90
CA ALA A 48 -23.56 -33.69 13.59
C ALA A 48 -24.09 -32.51 14.44
N ARG A 49 -25.34 -32.58 14.89
CA ARG A 49 -25.93 -31.53 15.75
C ARG A 49 -25.51 -31.58 17.23
N ARG A 50 -24.89 -32.65 17.70
CA ARG A 50 -24.44 -32.78 19.11
C ARG A 50 -22.98 -32.46 19.34
N SER A 51 -22.20 -32.22 18.28
CA SER A 51 -20.79 -31.86 18.40
C SER A 51 -20.51 -30.39 18.14
N ALA A 52 -21.53 -29.52 18.03
CA ALA A 52 -21.36 -28.10 18.08
C ALA A 52 -21.02 -27.66 19.51
N ARG A 53 -19.81 -28.01 19.97
CA ARG A 53 -19.21 -27.35 21.12
C ARG A 53 -19.22 -25.86 20.84
N ARG A 54 -19.88 -25.11 21.71
CA ARG A 54 -19.87 -23.65 21.79
C ARG A 54 -18.42 -23.20 21.71
N VAL A 55 -17.96 -22.80 20.51
CA VAL A 55 -16.68 -22.10 20.34
C VAL A 55 -16.90 -20.74 20.97
N ILE A 56 -16.44 -20.60 22.20
CA ILE A 56 -16.36 -19.29 22.86
C ILE A 56 -15.33 -18.53 22.05
N HIS A 57 -15.80 -17.63 21.19
CA HIS A 57 -14.94 -16.62 20.57
C HIS A 57 -14.39 -15.76 21.71
N ARG A 58 -13.21 -16.13 22.18
CA ARG A 58 -12.39 -15.27 23.03
C ARG A 58 -11.99 -14.10 22.13
N PRO A 59 -12.33 -12.84 22.46
CA PRO A 59 -11.87 -11.72 21.68
C PRO A 59 -10.34 -11.82 21.58
N PRO A 60 -9.73 -11.47 20.44
CA PRO A 60 -8.28 -11.50 20.31
C PRO A 60 -7.72 -10.68 21.47
N ARG A 61 -6.87 -11.34 22.26
CA ARG A 61 -6.16 -10.70 23.37
C ARG A 61 -5.42 -9.51 22.76
N ALA A 62 -5.72 -8.30 23.23
CA ALA A 62 -4.96 -7.12 22.84
C ALA A 62 -3.48 -7.47 22.97
N LEU A 63 -2.75 -7.46 21.85
CA LEU A 63 -1.33 -7.71 21.85
C LEU A 63 -0.72 -6.60 22.69
N VAL A 64 -0.25 -6.95 23.89
CA VAL A 64 0.62 -6.08 24.67
C VAL A 64 1.94 -6.08 23.89
N VAL A 65 2.08 -5.13 22.97
CA VAL A 65 3.36 -4.87 22.32
C VAL A 65 4.26 -4.30 23.41
N SER A 66 5.25 -5.08 23.84
CA SER A 66 6.32 -4.55 24.67
C SER A 66 6.95 -3.36 23.91
N PRO A 67 7.15 -2.20 24.55
CA PRO A 67 7.81 -1.09 23.87
C PRO A 67 9.17 -1.58 23.34
N PRO A 68 9.53 -1.22 22.10
CA PRO A 68 10.83 -1.57 21.56
C PRO A 68 11.92 -1.02 22.49
N PRO A 69 13.11 -1.67 22.59
CA PRO A 69 14.20 -1.18 23.39
C PRO A 69 14.48 0.28 23.02
N ALA A 70 14.80 1.10 24.01
CA ALA A 70 15.04 2.54 23.88
C ALA A 70 16.22 2.78 22.94
N HIS A 71 15.98 2.71 21.63
CA HIS A 71 16.91 3.22 20.63
C HIS A 71 16.90 4.74 20.74
N ALA A 72 18.08 5.36 20.66
CA ALA A 72 18.24 6.80 20.74
C ALA A 72 17.12 7.51 19.98
N THR A 73 16.26 8.21 20.69
CA THR A 73 15.08 8.88 20.13
C THR A 73 15.55 9.91 19.11
N ALA A 74 15.00 9.88 17.92
CA ALA A 74 15.23 10.92 16.93
C ALA A 74 14.87 12.28 17.54
N SER A 75 15.73 13.27 17.35
CA SER A 75 15.43 14.65 17.78
C SER A 75 14.41 15.24 16.81
N TRP A 76 13.16 15.29 17.22
CA TRP A 76 12.05 15.80 16.42
C TRP A 76 11.95 17.33 16.53
N LYS A 77 11.93 18.00 15.38
CA LYS A 77 11.67 19.44 15.25
C LYS A 77 10.29 19.65 14.64
N THR A 78 9.44 20.43 15.28
CA THR A 78 8.14 20.85 14.70
C THR A 78 8.39 21.71 13.46
N VAL A 79 7.78 21.33 12.32
CA VAL A 79 7.89 22.05 11.05
C VAL A 79 6.56 22.60 10.56
N ALA A 80 5.43 22.06 11.02
CA ALA A 80 4.12 22.62 10.72
C ALA A 80 3.15 22.53 11.90
N ARG A 81 2.21 23.45 11.92
CA ARG A 81 1.14 23.52 12.93
C ARG A 81 -0.21 23.63 12.23
N VAL A 82 -1.21 22.98 12.79
CA VAL A 82 -2.62 23.09 12.38
C VAL A 82 -3.42 23.63 13.57
N HIS A 83 -4.18 24.67 13.36
CA HIS A 83 -4.91 25.35 14.45
C HIS A 83 -4.03 25.68 15.68
N GLY A 84 -2.78 26.10 15.45
CA GLY A 84 -1.81 26.44 16.50
C GLY A 84 -1.15 25.23 17.18
N LYS A 85 -1.63 24.00 16.96
CA LYS A 85 -1.04 22.78 17.55
C LYS A 85 0.03 22.18 16.63
N PRO A 86 1.15 21.66 17.15
CA PRO A 86 2.14 20.93 16.34
C PRO A 86 1.45 19.75 15.63
N ALA A 87 1.66 19.63 14.33
CA ALA A 87 0.99 18.64 13.49
C ALA A 87 1.97 17.84 12.61
N VAL A 88 3.14 18.45 12.27
CA VAL A 88 4.21 17.78 11.53
C VAL A 88 5.54 18.04 12.18
N TRP A 89 6.34 16.98 12.30
CA TRP A 89 7.71 17.04 12.80
C TRP A 89 8.68 16.42 11.80
N VAL A 90 9.88 16.96 11.75
CA VAL A 90 10.99 16.40 10.97
C VAL A 90 12.09 15.91 11.90
N ALA A 91 12.76 14.84 11.50
CA ALA A 91 13.99 14.36 12.12
C ALA A 91 14.91 13.75 11.05
N GLN A 92 16.20 13.60 11.40
CA GLN A 92 17.18 12.87 10.61
C GLN A 92 17.66 11.66 11.41
N ARG A 93 17.73 10.49 10.77
CA ARG A 93 18.20 9.27 11.40
C ARG A 93 18.80 8.31 10.38
N ALA A 94 20.03 7.87 10.62
CA ALA A 94 20.70 6.84 9.83
C ALA A 94 20.65 7.06 8.30
N GLY A 95 20.84 8.31 7.87
CA GLY A 95 20.80 8.70 6.46
C GLY A 95 19.38 8.93 5.90
N ALA A 96 18.34 8.71 6.71
CA ALA A 96 16.96 9.00 6.30
C ALA A 96 16.45 10.33 6.86
N THR A 97 15.71 11.05 6.05
CA THR A 97 14.78 12.10 6.49
C THR A 97 13.50 11.46 6.96
N LEU A 98 13.01 11.86 8.12
CA LEU A 98 11.77 11.40 8.72
C LEU A 98 10.77 12.55 8.82
N LEU A 99 9.53 12.31 8.44
CA LEU A 99 8.38 13.17 8.73
C LEU A 99 7.38 12.39 9.57
N ARG A 100 6.91 13.00 10.67
CA ARG A 100 5.82 12.46 11.49
C ARG A 100 4.60 13.35 11.38
N PHE A 101 3.41 12.74 11.30
CA PHE A 101 2.13 13.41 11.12
C PHE A 101 1.13 13.00 12.19
N ASP A 102 0.47 13.98 12.80
CA ASP A 102 -0.63 13.76 13.74
C ASP A 102 -1.95 13.59 13.00
N GLN A 103 -2.48 12.37 12.94
CA GLN A 103 -3.76 12.07 12.27
C GLN A 103 -4.98 12.72 12.93
N ALA A 104 -4.88 13.23 14.15
CA ALA A 104 -5.96 14.04 14.73
C ALA A 104 -6.11 15.41 14.07
N LEU A 105 -5.06 15.88 13.40
CA LEU A 105 -5.00 17.21 12.76
C LEU A 105 -4.83 17.15 11.25
N ILE A 106 -4.48 15.99 10.69
CA ILE A 106 -4.10 15.80 9.29
C ILE A 106 -4.70 14.50 8.76
N HIS A 107 -5.29 14.54 7.58
CA HIS A 107 -5.66 13.34 6.82
C HIS A 107 -4.78 13.17 5.57
N VAL A 108 -4.85 11.99 4.95
CA VAL A 108 -4.10 11.64 3.73
C VAL A 108 -5.05 11.55 2.55
N ASP A 109 -4.72 12.25 1.47
CA ASP A 109 -5.36 12.06 0.18
C ASP A 109 -4.40 11.34 -0.79
N LEU A 110 -4.94 10.36 -1.52
CA LEU A 110 -4.22 9.61 -2.55
C LEU A 110 -4.50 10.23 -3.91
N HIS A 111 -3.46 10.77 -4.53
CA HIS A 111 -3.46 11.27 -5.89
C HIS A 111 -3.11 10.16 -6.87
N ALA A 112 -3.92 10.01 -7.92
CA ALA A 112 -3.63 9.12 -9.02
C ALA A 112 -2.83 9.88 -10.07
N GLY A 113 -1.64 9.42 -10.39
CA GLY A 113 -0.86 10.00 -11.48
C GLY A 113 -1.52 9.81 -12.84
N SER A 114 -1.07 10.52 -13.86
CA SER A 114 -1.63 10.42 -15.21
C SER A 114 -1.40 9.04 -15.87
N SER A 115 -0.41 8.28 -15.41
CA SER A 115 -0.11 6.91 -15.89
C SER A 115 -0.50 5.82 -14.89
N ASP A 116 -0.38 6.07 -13.60
CA ASP A 116 -0.76 5.15 -12.55
C ASP A 116 -2.21 5.39 -12.14
N GLY A 117 -3.01 4.33 -12.04
CA GLY A 117 -4.42 4.40 -11.72
C GLY A 117 -5.34 4.71 -12.90
N GLY A 118 -4.79 5.01 -14.09
CA GLY A 118 -5.56 5.30 -15.31
C GLY A 118 -6.13 6.72 -15.37
N VAL A 119 -6.61 7.09 -16.52
CA VAL A 119 -6.74 8.48 -17.02
C VAL A 119 -8.02 9.19 -16.60
N VAL A 120 -8.92 8.65 -15.75
CA VAL A 120 -10.29 9.17 -15.81
C VAL A 120 -10.81 9.69 -14.48
N GLY A 121 -10.88 11.03 -14.41
CA GLY A 121 -11.79 11.72 -13.50
C GLY A 121 -11.64 11.32 -12.02
N TRP A 122 -10.41 11.18 -11.52
CA TRP A 122 -10.13 11.02 -10.10
C TRP A 122 -10.42 12.31 -9.37
N ARG A 123 -10.94 12.22 -8.16
CA ARG A 123 -11.14 13.39 -7.31
C ARG A 123 -9.80 14.09 -7.04
N TYR A 124 -8.78 13.30 -6.75
CA TYR A 124 -7.41 13.75 -6.66
C TYR A 124 -6.66 13.17 -7.85
N GLY A 125 -6.33 14.06 -8.79
CA GLY A 125 -5.72 13.71 -10.08
C GLY A 125 -4.19 13.65 -10.00
N ASP A 126 -3.57 14.03 -11.09
CA ASP A 126 -2.12 13.94 -11.31
C ASP A 126 -1.33 15.16 -10.80
N GLN A 127 -1.99 16.11 -10.15
CA GLN A 127 -1.35 17.30 -9.57
C GLN A 127 -2.13 17.82 -8.36
N ILE A 128 -1.44 18.57 -7.51
CA ILE A 128 -2.06 19.39 -6.48
C ILE A 128 -2.61 20.65 -7.13
N THR A 129 -3.92 20.83 -7.09
CA THR A 129 -4.59 21.98 -7.70
C THR A 129 -4.38 23.26 -6.89
N SER A 130 -4.66 24.41 -7.51
CA SER A 130 -4.62 25.72 -6.83
C SER A 130 -5.63 25.83 -5.68
N GLN A 131 -6.67 25.00 -5.64
CA GLN A 131 -7.63 24.94 -4.55
C GLN A 131 -7.14 24.07 -3.39
N GLU A 132 -6.48 22.96 -3.70
CA GLU A 132 -5.98 22.01 -2.70
C GLU A 132 -4.76 22.53 -1.96
N ILE A 133 -3.85 23.25 -2.65
CA ILE A 133 -2.56 23.70 -2.12
C ILE A 133 -2.70 24.48 -0.80
N HIS A 134 -3.80 25.21 -0.60
CA HIS A 134 -4.03 26.01 0.59
C HIS A 134 -4.24 25.17 1.87
N LYS A 135 -4.50 23.87 1.74
CA LYS A 135 -4.66 22.93 2.86
C LYS A 135 -3.57 21.89 2.94
N VAL A 136 -2.80 21.71 1.87
CA VAL A 136 -1.70 20.73 1.83
C VAL A 136 -0.57 21.22 2.72
N ILE A 137 -0.14 20.37 3.66
CA ILE A 137 0.97 20.61 4.58
C ILE A 137 2.24 19.93 4.08
N ALA A 138 2.09 18.73 3.52
CA ALA A 138 3.19 17.97 2.93
C ALA A 138 2.69 17.09 1.79
N ALA A 139 3.60 16.71 0.90
CA ALA A 139 3.35 15.67 -0.08
C ALA A 139 4.57 14.77 -0.22
N VAL A 140 4.33 13.49 -0.49
CA VAL A 140 5.39 12.50 -0.67
C VAL A 140 5.04 11.57 -1.84
N ASN A 141 6.05 10.95 -2.44
CA ASN A 141 5.84 9.99 -3.51
C ASN A 141 4.94 8.82 -3.10
N GLY A 142 4.30 8.19 -4.08
CA GLY A 142 3.49 6.99 -3.91
C GLY A 142 4.25 5.69 -4.07
N GLY A 143 3.55 4.65 -4.50
CA GLY A 143 4.04 3.28 -4.60
C GLY A 143 4.85 2.97 -5.87
N PHE A 144 5.13 1.70 -6.07
CA PHE A 144 5.74 1.20 -7.30
C PHE A 144 4.78 1.33 -8.48
N LYS A 145 5.33 1.46 -9.67
CA LYS A 145 4.54 1.56 -10.89
C LYS A 145 3.60 0.36 -11.03
N LEU A 146 2.30 0.62 -11.06
CA LEU A 146 1.24 -0.40 -10.99
C LEU A 146 1.39 -1.50 -12.07
N THR A 147 1.84 -1.11 -13.28
CA THR A 147 2.02 -2.03 -14.41
C THR A 147 3.14 -3.04 -14.20
N TYR A 148 4.14 -2.73 -13.37
CA TYR A 148 5.29 -3.63 -13.11
C TYR A 148 5.17 -4.36 -11.78
N ALA A 149 4.70 -3.66 -10.75
CA ALA A 149 4.67 -4.23 -9.40
C ALA A 149 3.53 -5.23 -9.18
N ASN A 150 2.56 -5.29 -10.10
CA ASN A 150 1.40 -6.18 -10.00
C ASN A 150 0.62 -5.98 -8.69
N VAL A 151 0.41 -4.73 -8.30
CA VAL A 151 -0.26 -4.30 -7.06
C VAL A 151 -1.61 -3.69 -7.36
N GLY A 152 -2.47 -3.55 -6.33
CA GLY A 152 -3.78 -2.96 -6.46
C GLY A 152 -3.79 -1.45 -6.19
N PHE A 153 -4.81 -0.77 -6.72
CA PHE A 153 -5.03 0.66 -6.54
C PHE A 153 -6.52 0.99 -6.50
N MET A 154 -6.93 1.73 -5.48
CA MET A 154 -8.28 2.23 -5.30
C MET A 154 -8.22 3.67 -4.80
N ALA A 155 -8.94 4.59 -5.43
CA ALA A 155 -9.04 5.97 -4.97
C ALA A 155 -10.49 6.46 -5.06
N GLY A 156 -10.93 7.25 -4.08
CA GLY A 156 -12.27 7.81 -4.04
C GLY A 156 -13.39 6.78 -4.10
N GLY A 157 -13.22 5.62 -3.46
CA GLY A 157 -14.19 4.53 -3.49
C GLY A 157 -14.17 3.69 -4.79
N ARG A 158 -13.31 4.01 -5.76
CA ARG A 158 -13.27 3.39 -7.08
C ARG A 158 -11.98 2.59 -7.28
N VAL A 159 -12.11 1.32 -7.66
CA VAL A 159 -10.98 0.42 -7.93
C VAL A 159 -10.48 0.64 -9.35
N ALA A 160 -9.21 1.03 -9.51
CA ALA A 160 -8.53 1.11 -10.80
C ALA A 160 -7.81 -0.21 -11.14
N VAL A 161 -7.14 -0.80 -10.15
CA VAL A 161 -6.47 -2.09 -10.25
C VAL A 161 -6.90 -2.97 -9.08
N GLY A 162 -7.29 -4.21 -9.37
CA GLY A 162 -7.82 -5.14 -8.36
C GLY A 162 -6.89 -5.30 -7.15
N LEU A 163 -7.45 -5.12 -5.95
CA LEU A 163 -6.71 -5.23 -4.70
C LEU A 163 -6.36 -6.70 -4.42
N LYS A 164 -5.16 -6.96 -3.91
CA LYS A 164 -4.62 -8.30 -3.71
C LYS A 164 -4.46 -8.63 -2.24
N PRO A 165 -4.96 -9.78 -1.79
CA PRO A 165 -4.77 -10.25 -0.42
C PRO A 165 -3.29 -10.35 -0.03
N GLY A 166 -2.98 -10.00 1.21
CA GLY A 166 -1.64 -10.13 1.80
C GLY A 166 -0.63 -9.07 1.39
N LEU A 167 -0.92 -8.23 0.38
CA LEU A 167 -0.03 -7.12 0.05
C LEU A 167 -0.12 -6.00 1.09
N ALA A 168 1.02 -5.36 1.35
CA ALA A 168 1.07 -4.16 2.16
C ALA A 168 0.20 -3.07 1.54
N SER A 169 -0.60 -2.43 2.37
CA SER A 169 -1.61 -1.47 1.93
C SER A 169 -1.64 -0.26 2.85
N ILE A 170 -1.67 0.93 2.27
CA ILE A 170 -2.11 2.17 2.92
C ILE A 170 -3.59 2.27 2.63
N VAL A 171 -4.41 2.29 3.67
CA VAL A 171 -5.87 2.35 3.56
C VAL A 171 -6.35 3.64 4.21
N THR A 172 -6.94 4.52 3.42
CA THR A 172 -7.69 5.67 3.96
C THR A 172 -9.17 5.33 4.06
N TYR A 173 -9.81 5.79 5.11
CA TYR A 173 -11.23 5.54 5.37
C TYR A 173 -12.06 6.81 5.12
N GLY A 174 -13.37 6.63 4.99
CA GLY A 174 -14.30 7.74 4.78
C GLY A 174 -14.36 8.74 5.93
N ASP A 175 -13.85 8.41 7.11
CA ASP A 175 -13.71 9.30 8.26
C ASP A 175 -12.38 10.11 8.26
N GLY A 176 -11.57 9.98 7.21
CA GLY A 176 -10.30 10.67 7.04
C GLY A 176 -9.10 9.99 7.69
N SER A 177 -9.30 8.99 8.53
CA SER A 177 -8.18 8.27 9.15
C SER A 177 -7.50 7.31 8.16
N THR A 178 -6.22 7.04 8.40
CA THR A 178 -5.39 6.15 7.59
C THR A 178 -4.84 5.02 8.46
N ASP A 179 -4.79 3.81 7.91
CA ASP A 179 -4.14 2.66 8.53
C ASP A 179 -3.19 1.97 7.53
N ILE A 180 -2.22 1.22 8.05
CA ILE A 180 -1.23 0.48 7.26
C ILE A 180 -1.21 -0.96 7.72
N GLY A 181 -1.27 -1.91 6.78
CA GLY A 181 -1.26 -3.33 7.11
C GLY A 181 -1.35 -4.20 5.86
N ALA A 182 -1.43 -5.52 6.05
CA ALA A 182 -1.64 -6.45 4.96
C ALA A 182 -3.14 -6.57 4.62
N TRP A 183 -3.48 -6.43 3.34
CA TRP A 183 -4.86 -6.47 2.85
C TRP A 183 -5.52 -7.82 3.12
N LEU A 184 -6.72 -7.82 3.65
CA LEU A 184 -7.51 -8.98 4.09
C LEU A 184 -6.84 -9.85 5.18
N THR A 185 -5.75 -9.37 5.79
CA THR A 185 -5.07 -10.01 6.92
C THR A 185 -4.90 -9.01 8.07
N GLY A 186 -5.99 -8.33 8.41
CA GLY A 186 -6.00 -7.26 9.43
C GLY A 186 -6.53 -5.92 8.89
N LEU A 187 -6.47 -5.66 7.60
CA LEU A 187 -7.12 -4.56 6.92
C LEU A 187 -8.09 -5.05 5.83
N PRO A 188 -9.16 -4.31 5.54
CA PRO A 188 -9.58 -3.08 6.23
C PRO A 188 -10.18 -3.37 7.61
N SER A 189 -10.19 -2.38 8.48
CA SER A 189 -10.90 -2.47 9.77
C SER A 189 -12.39 -2.71 9.54
N ALA A 190 -12.98 -3.63 10.30
CA ALA A 190 -14.40 -3.97 10.18
C ALA A 190 -15.28 -2.74 10.38
N HIS A 191 -16.36 -2.66 9.61
CA HIS A 191 -17.38 -1.60 9.69
C HIS A 191 -16.91 -0.19 9.33
N ARG A 192 -15.71 -0.03 8.72
CA ARG A 192 -15.24 1.26 8.23
C ARG A 192 -15.28 1.30 6.71
N ALA A 193 -15.87 2.34 6.15
CA ALA A 193 -15.93 2.52 4.70
C ALA A 193 -14.53 2.87 4.17
N VAL A 194 -13.99 2.01 3.31
CA VAL A 194 -12.71 2.24 2.64
C VAL A 194 -12.89 3.30 1.55
N TYR A 195 -12.05 4.33 1.57
CA TYR A 195 -12.06 5.41 0.60
C TYR A 195 -10.96 5.25 -0.45
N SER A 196 -9.73 4.99 -0.02
CA SER A 196 -8.59 4.76 -0.92
C SER A 196 -7.69 3.64 -0.42
N VAL A 197 -7.04 2.93 -1.35
CA VAL A 197 -6.05 1.90 -1.04
C VAL A 197 -4.90 2.01 -2.04
N LEU A 198 -3.71 2.26 -1.52
CA LEU A 198 -2.46 2.12 -2.24
C LEU A 198 -1.75 0.85 -1.77
N GLN A 199 -1.54 -0.10 -2.68
CA GLN A 199 -0.80 -1.32 -2.37
C GLN A 199 0.63 -1.23 -2.89
N ASN A 200 1.54 -1.89 -2.18
CA ASN A 200 2.86 -2.21 -2.66
C ASN A 200 3.18 -3.66 -2.29
N GLN A 201 4.45 -4.08 -2.29
CA GLN A 201 4.90 -5.45 -2.10
C GLN A 201 4.36 -6.11 -0.81
N ARG A 202 5.19 -6.24 0.20
CA ARG A 202 4.85 -6.80 1.52
C ARG A 202 5.06 -5.74 2.58
N LEU A 203 4.58 -5.99 3.79
CA LEU A 203 4.95 -5.15 4.91
C LEU A 203 6.47 -5.20 5.12
N LEU A 204 7.09 -4.02 5.11
CA LEU A 204 8.50 -3.84 5.42
C LEU A 204 8.74 -3.99 6.93
N VAL A 205 7.76 -3.51 7.72
CA VAL A 205 7.70 -3.65 9.17
C VAL A 205 6.34 -4.22 9.54
N ASP A 206 6.32 -5.24 10.41
CA ASP A 206 5.10 -5.79 10.99
C ASP A 206 5.31 -6.08 12.47
N ASN A 207 4.35 -5.67 13.32
CA ASN A 207 4.44 -5.77 14.78
C ASN A 207 5.75 -5.21 15.38
N GLY A 208 6.29 -4.13 14.81
CA GLY A 208 7.52 -3.49 15.24
C GLY A 208 8.80 -4.23 14.85
N ALA A 209 8.69 -5.31 14.08
CA ALA A 209 9.81 -6.07 13.56
C ALA A 209 9.93 -5.90 12.04
N MET A 210 11.16 -5.85 11.53
CA MET A 210 11.38 -5.81 10.08
C MET A 210 11.12 -7.19 9.44
N ALA A 211 10.75 -7.19 8.17
CA ALA A 211 10.51 -8.41 7.41
C ALA A 211 11.73 -9.34 7.44
N ALA A 212 11.51 -10.65 7.61
CA ALA A 212 12.60 -11.63 7.77
C ALA A 212 13.57 -11.70 6.58
N ASN A 213 13.09 -11.36 5.37
CA ASN A 213 13.88 -11.41 4.13
C ASN A 213 14.45 -10.05 3.70
N VAL A 214 14.36 -9.02 4.55
CA VAL A 214 14.70 -7.63 4.21
C VAL A 214 16.17 -7.46 3.77
N SER A 215 17.09 -8.25 4.33
CA SER A 215 18.51 -8.19 4.00
C SER A 215 18.97 -9.29 3.05
N THR A 216 18.15 -10.33 2.80
CA THR A 216 18.54 -11.52 2.03
C THR A 216 17.90 -11.63 0.66
N CYS A 217 16.82 -10.90 0.40
CA CYS A 217 16.09 -10.91 -0.87
C CYS A 217 15.87 -9.47 -1.37
N ILE A 218 16.96 -8.69 -1.54
CA ILE A 218 16.85 -7.24 -1.78
C ILE A 218 16.12 -6.95 -3.10
N LEU A 219 16.65 -7.39 -4.22
CA LEU A 219 16.12 -7.03 -5.54
C LEU A 219 14.76 -7.69 -5.82
N ALA A 220 14.69 -9.01 -5.68
CA ALA A 220 13.47 -9.75 -6.02
C ALA A 220 12.30 -9.51 -5.07
N CYS A 221 12.55 -9.05 -3.82
CA CYS A 221 11.52 -8.85 -2.81
C CYS A 221 11.21 -7.37 -2.53
N TRP A 222 12.17 -6.47 -2.75
CA TRP A 222 12.10 -5.06 -2.38
C TRP A 222 12.39 -4.12 -3.55
N GLY A 223 12.18 -4.61 -4.76
CA GLY A 223 12.22 -3.86 -6.01
C GLY A 223 13.51 -4.05 -6.82
N GLU A 224 13.31 -4.43 -8.07
CA GLU A 224 14.38 -4.50 -9.06
C GLU A 224 14.86 -3.11 -9.43
N THR A 225 16.16 -2.97 -9.67
CA THR A 225 16.81 -1.71 -9.99
C THR A 225 17.63 -1.81 -11.28
N ILE A 226 17.80 -0.71 -11.98
CA ILE A 226 18.69 -0.66 -13.14
C ILE A 226 20.12 -0.92 -12.68
N GLY A 227 20.77 -1.90 -13.31
CA GLY A 227 22.13 -2.31 -12.98
C GLY A 227 22.25 -3.14 -11.69
N ASN A 228 21.15 -3.69 -11.18
CA ASN A 228 21.10 -4.54 -9.98
C ASN A 228 21.72 -3.89 -8.72
N ARG A 229 21.61 -2.58 -8.60
CA ARG A 229 22.07 -1.83 -7.41
C ARG A 229 21.15 -2.17 -6.24
N THR A 230 21.72 -2.51 -5.10
CA THR A 230 20.96 -2.81 -3.87
C THR A 230 20.72 -1.58 -3.00
N SER A 231 21.69 -0.66 -2.97
CA SER A 231 21.56 0.66 -2.33
C SER A 231 21.11 1.67 -3.36
N VAL A 232 19.92 2.23 -3.17
CA VAL A 232 19.26 3.20 -4.05
C VAL A 232 18.42 4.16 -3.22
N ALA A 233 17.85 5.18 -3.85
CA ALA A 233 16.84 6.01 -3.21
C ALA A 233 15.68 5.11 -2.76
N ARG A 234 15.22 5.27 -1.51
CA ARG A 234 14.08 4.53 -0.96
C ARG A 234 13.21 5.43 -0.11
N SER A 235 11.93 5.13 -0.11
CA SER A 235 10.98 5.75 0.78
C SER A 235 9.99 4.74 1.35
N GLY A 236 9.33 5.09 2.43
CA GLY A 236 8.32 4.26 3.06
C GLY A 236 7.41 5.04 3.99
N LEU A 237 6.22 4.51 4.24
CA LEU A 237 5.26 5.06 5.19
C LEU A 237 4.95 4.01 6.24
N GLY A 238 4.99 4.42 7.50
CA GLY A 238 4.65 3.60 8.66
C GLY A 238 3.56 4.21 9.50
N ILE A 239 2.96 3.39 10.35
CA ILE A 239 2.03 3.80 11.39
C ILE A 239 2.56 3.37 12.75
N THR A 240 2.50 4.27 13.72
CA THR A 240 2.90 4.03 15.11
C THR A 240 1.77 3.35 15.91
N ALA A 241 2.08 2.86 17.10
CA ALA A 241 1.08 2.22 17.96
C ALA A 241 -0.02 3.18 18.43
N ASP A 242 0.28 4.47 18.53
CA ASP A 242 -0.66 5.55 18.86
C ASP A 242 -1.34 6.16 17.63
N GLY A 243 -1.14 5.55 16.44
CA GLY A 243 -1.85 5.92 15.21
C GLY A 243 -1.27 7.11 14.45
N GLN A 244 -0.08 7.61 14.79
CA GLN A 244 0.59 8.63 13.99
C GLN A 244 1.22 8.02 12.74
N LEU A 245 1.27 8.79 11.65
CA LEU A 245 1.96 8.35 10.44
C LEU A 245 3.43 8.82 10.47
N VAL A 246 4.33 7.99 9.97
CA VAL A 246 5.75 8.30 9.84
C VAL A 246 6.22 7.95 8.44
N TRP A 247 6.64 8.95 7.68
CA TRP A 247 7.32 8.76 6.40
C TRP A 247 8.83 8.82 6.61
N ALA A 248 9.56 8.00 5.85
CA ALA A 248 11.01 7.99 5.82
C ALA A 248 11.51 7.94 4.38
N ALA A 249 12.57 8.66 4.05
CA ALA A 249 13.24 8.56 2.76
C ALA A 249 14.72 8.93 2.84
N GLY A 250 15.52 8.37 1.91
CA GLY A 250 16.92 8.70 1.72
C GLY A 250 17.40 8.26 0.34
N GLU A 251 18.50 8.88 -0.14
CA GLU A 251 19.01 8.73 -1.52
C GLU A 251 19.76 7.41 -1.75
N GLU A 252 20.43 6.88 -0.75
CA GLU A 252 21.19 5.64 -0.83
C GLU A 252 20.88 4.77 0.37
N MET A 253 19.90 3.89 0.24
CA MET A 253 19.43 3.04 1.33
C MET A 253 19.27 1.59 0.90
N LEU A 254 19.57 0.67 1.81
CA LEU A 254 19.09 -0.71 1.75
C LEU A 254 17.69 -0.81 2.38
N PRO A 255 16.89 -1.85 2.05
CA PRO A 255 15.55 -2.02 2.64
C PRO A 255 15.56 -2.13 4.17
N ASP A 256 16.56 -2.79 4.75
CA ASP A 256 16.72 -2.93 6.20
C ASP A 256 17.08 -1.61 6.90
N GLN A 257 17.80 -0.72 6.22
CA GLN A 257 18.06 0.63 6.72
C GLN A 257 16.78 1.47 6.75
N LEU A 258 15.95 1.39 5.71
CA LEU A 258 14.62 2.02 5.69
C LEU A 258 13.72 1.47 6.80
N ALA A 259 13.67 0.12 6.95
CA ALA A 259 12.93 -0.52 8.04
C ALA A 259 13.41 -0.05 9.41
N SER A 260 14.73 0.00 9.63
CA SER A 260 15.35 0.47 10.88
C SER A 260 15.01 1.94 11.17
N ALA A 261 14.99 2.79 10.16
CA ALA A 261 14.63 4.20 10.31
C ALA A 261 13.16 4.36 10.75
N LEU A 262 12.23 3.62 10.11
CA LEU A 262 10.80 3.62 10.44
C LEU A 262 10.52 3.03 11.83
N ILE A 263 11.13 1.89 12.19
CA ILE A 263 11.02 1.31 13.54
C ILE A 263 11.58 2.29 14.59
N GLY A 264 12.74 2.87 14.32
CA GLY A 264 13.34 3.85 15.21
C GLY A 264 12.55 5.15 15.37
N ALA A 265 11.63 5.43 14.44
CA ALA A 265 10.64 6.51 14.53
C ALA A 265 9.32 6.08 15.20
N GLY A 266 9.21 4.82 15.64
CA GLY A 266 8.06 4.28 16.35
C GLY A 266 7.05 3.52 15.49
N ALA A 267 7.34 3.28 14.20
CA ALA A 267 6.44 2.52 13.35
C ALA A 267 6.31 1.07 13.83
N VAL A 268 5.08 0.59 14.00
CA VAL A 268 4.75 -0.81 14.29
C VAL A 268 4.36 -1.58 13.04
N ARG A 269 3.90 -0.88 11.99
CA ARG A 269 3.68 -1.42 10.65
C ARG A 269 4.16 -0.40 9.63
N ALA A 270 4.77 -0.87 8.54
CA ALA A 270 5.25 0.01 7.47
C ALA A 270 5.24 -0.69 6.12
N ILE A 271 5.06 0.12 5.09
CA ILE A 271 5.11 -0.25 3.68
C ILE A 271 6.26 0.51 3.02
N GLU A 272 7.02 -0.16 2.14
CA GLU A 272 7.94 0.50 1.22
C GLU A 272 7.14 1.20 0.12
N LEU A 273 7.54 2.40 -0.27
CA LEU A 273 7.02 3.16 -1.39
C LEU A 273 7.97 3.05 -2.60
N ASP A 274 7.94 4.00 -3.54
CA ASP A 274 8.82 3.95 -4.71
C ASP A 274 10.30 4.06 -4.31
N ILE A 275 11.15 3.41 -5.11
CA ILE A 275 12.61 3.34 -4.92
C ILE A 275 13.39 3.95 -6.10
N ASN A 276 12.69 4.48 -7.10
CA ASN A 276 13.33 5.18 -8.20
C ASN A 276 13.74 6.59 -7.75
N PRO A 277 15.01 7.00 -7.88
CA PRO A 277 15.48 8.31 -7.46
C PRO A 277 14.74 9.47 -8.15
N ASP A 278 14.19 9.28 -9.35
CA ASP A 278 13.39 10.29 -10.03
C ASP A 278 12.04 10.56 -9.33
N TRP A 279 11.58 9.60 -8.50
CA TRP A 279 10.27 9.65 -7.84
C TRP A 279 10.36 9.80 -6.33
N VAL A 280 11.37 9.24 -5.66
CA VAL A 280 11.55 9.38 -4.21
C VAL A 280 11.73 10.85 -3.87
N ALA A 281 10.69 11.43 -3.28
CA ALA A 281 10.67 12.84 -2.93
C ALA A 281 9.67 13.13 -1.81
N GLY A 282 9.97 14.13 -1.00
CA GLY A 282 9.06 14.71 -0.02
C GLY A 282 9.13 16.22 -0.07
N TYR A 283 8.00 16.86 0.17
CA TYR A 283 7.85 18.31 0.15
C TYR A 283 7.05 18.77 1.37
N LEU A 284 7.49 19.85 2.02
CA LEU A 284 6.70 20.63 2.95
C LEU A 284 6.15 21.87 2.24
N TYR A 285 4.89 22.18 2.47
CA TYR A 285 4.26 23.37 1.88
C TYR A 285 4.26 24.49 2.93
N VAL A 286 5.12 25.46 2.73
CA VAL A 286 5.22 26.63 3.60
C VAL A 286 4.19 27.66 3.20
N HIS A 287 3.24 27.92 4.09
CA HIS A 287 2.10 28.80 3.84
C HIS A 287 2.47 30.28 4.10
N HIS A 288 2.94 30.94 3.03
CA HIS A 288 3.16 32.40 3.00
C HIS A 288 2.31 33.04 1.91
N PRO A 289 1.75 34.26 2.13
CA PRO A 289 1.08 34.98 1.05
C PRO A 289 2.06 35.25 -0.11
N PRO A 290 1.61 35.18 -1.39
CA PRO A 290 0.24 34.96 -1.84
C PRO A 290 -0.19 33.49 -1.93
N ALA A 291 0.75 32.53 -1.96
CA ALA A 291 0.45 31.10 -2.08
C ALA A 291 1.49 30.26 -1.33
N PRO A 292 1.13 29.03 -0.90
CA PRO A 292 2.08 28.11 -0.32
C PRO A 292 3.21 27.73 -1.27
N THR A 293 4.42 27.60 -0.74
CA THR A 293 5.62 27.24 -1.50
C THR A 293 6.10 25.84 -1.07
N PRO A 294 6.28 24.89 -2.00
CA PRO A 294 6.84 23.57 -1.69
C PRO A 294 8.35 23.65 -1.47
N GLU A 295 8.82 23.08 -0.36
CA GLU A 295 10.23 22.96 0.00
C GLU A 295 10.61 21.47 0.03
N PRO A 296 11.62 21.01 -0.74
CA PRO A 296 12.15 19.66 -0.68
C PRO A 296 12.68 19.33 0.71
N VAL A 297 12.42 18.11 1.22
CA VAL A 297 12.85 17.72 2.56
C VAL A 297 13.93 16.64 2.60
N VAL A 298 14.14 15.91 1.51
CA VAL A 298 15.21 14.91 1.41
C VAL A 298 16.44 15.56 0.78
N PRO A 299 17.56 15.63 1.47
CA PRO A 299 18.80 16.15 0.89
C PRO A 299 19.20 15.35 -0.34
N GLY A 300 19.41 16.03 -1.47
CA GLY A 300 19.85 15.41 -2.71
C GLY A 300 18.71 14.83 -3.59
N GLN A 301 17.44 14.86 -3.15
CA GLN A 301 16.36 14.36 -3.98
C GLN A 301 16.34 15.02 -5.36
N LEU A 302 16.09 14.25 -6.41
CA LEU A 302 16.01 14.76 -7.78
C LEU A 302 14.71 15.52 -8.07
N GLY A 303 13.64 15.23 -7.30
CA GLY A 303 12.37 15.94 -7.40
C GLY A 303 12.51 17.41 -7.04
N ILE A 304 12.31 18.29 -8.04
CA ILE A 304 12.38 19.75 -7.85
C ILE A 304 11.18 20.30 -7.08
N ALA A 305 11.35 21.44 -6.43
CA ALA A 305 10.25 22.16 -5.82
C ALA A 305 9.15 22.44 -6.86
N GLY A 306 7.88 22.19 -6.48
CA GLY A 306 6.75 22.39 -7.38
C GLY A 306 6.47 21.25 -8.37
N LYS A 307 7.23 20.13 -8.34
CA LYS A 307 6.99 18.97 -9.19
C LYS A 307 5.51 18.53 -9.13
N LEU A 308 4.94 18.38 -7.95
CA LEU A 308 3.56 17.93 -7.75
C LEU A 308 2.49 19.03 -7.96
N LEU A 309 2.89 20.24 -8.32
CA LEU A 309 2.01 21.33 -8.80
C LEU A 309 1.79 21.29 -10.30
N GLN A 310 2.41 20.35 -10.99
CA GLN A 310 2.27 20.07 -12.41
C GLN A 310 1.80 18.63 -12.58
N PRO A 311 1.18 18.26 -13.73
CA PRO A 311 0.81 16.88 -13.98
C PRO A 311 1.99 15.91 -13.81
N ASP A 312 1.86 14.94 -12.89
CA ASP A 312 2.83 13.89 -12.65
C ASP A 312 2.32 12.55 -13.19
N ALA A 313 3.22 11.73 -13.69
CA ALA A 313 2.88 10.43 -14.23
C ALA A 313 2.55 9.41 -13.13
N ARG A 314 3.05 9.64 -11.90
CA ARG A 314 3.01 8.70 -10.79
C ARG A 314 2.03 9.15 -9.72
N ASP A 315 1.51 8.16 -9.00
CA ASP A 315 0.73 8.37 -7.80
C ASP A 315 1.58 9.00 -6.69
N PHE A 316 0.90 9.76 -5.83
CA PHE A 316 1.53 10.38 -4.66
C PHE A 316 0.51 10.61 -3.54
N LEU A 317 1.01 10.90 -2.36
CA LEU A 317 0.21 11.14 -1.17
C LEU A 317 0.34 12.61 -0.74
N THR A 318 -0.78 13.26 -0.44
CA THR A 318 -0.79 14.56 0.23
C THR A 318 -1.28 14.42 1.67
N PHE A 319 -0.68 15.20 2.55
CA PHE A 319 -1.04 15.33 3.96
C PHE A 319 -1.70 16.69 4.13
N VAL A 320 -3.00 16.66 4.43
CA VAL A 320 -3.90 17.80 4.34
C VAL A 320 -4.42 18.16 5.73
N ALA A 321 -4.47 19.45 6.06
CA ALA A 321 -5.04 19.94 7.31
C ALA A 321 -6.55 19.66 7.36
N ASN A 322 -7.03 19.15 8.52
CA ASN A 322 -8.44 18.90 8.82
C ASN A 322 -9.24 20.20 9.02
#